data_7b31e6c60c1d76e9e06028c07a99f918
#
_entry.id   7b31e6c60c1d76e9e06028c07a99f918
#
_cell.length_a   1.000
_cell.length_b   1.000
_cell.length_c   1.000
_cell.angle_alpha   90.00
_cell.angle_beta   90.00
_cell.angle_gamma   90.00
#
_symmetry.space_group_name_H-M   'P 1'
#
loop_
_entity.id
_entity.type
_entity.pdbx_description
1 polymer ?
#
loop_
_entity_poly.entity_id
_entity_poly.type
_entity_poly.pdbx_seq_one_letter_code
_entity_poly.pdbx_strand_id
1 'polypeptide(L)'
;DRLTVTFGYYLKKTKNLLSSVTLPTSLGFIDYKENLGQMENEGVELALRSFVYKSNDWNVSLFVNMAHNKNRIVSISNALSSYNDKADQEQANNDDYKTKPMVRYKEGRSSTAIYAMKSLGIDPATGKELFQRQDGTNTYVWDPKESVVCGDTEPKVTGAFGTNITW
;
A
#
# COMPACT_ATOMS: atom_id res chain seq x y z
N ASP A 1 -38.72 2.25 -7.70
CA ASP A 1 -37.54 2.58 -8.50
C ASP A 1 -36.86 1.30 -8.96
N ARG A 2 -36.49 1.25 -10.27
CA ARG A 2 -35.80 0.07 -10.82
C ARG A 2 -34.29 0.12 -10.66
N LEU A 3 -33.75 1.31 -10.47
CA LEU A 3 -32.32 1.54 -10.33
C LEU A 3 -32.07 2.47 -9.16
N THR A 4 -31.17 2.08 -8.27
CA THR A 4 -30.63 2.91 -7.19
C THR A 4 -29.14 3.02 -7.37
N VAL A 5 -28.64 4.25 -7.35
CA VAL A 5 -27.21 4.57 -7.45
C VAL A 5 -26.84 5.41 -6.23
N THR A 6 -25.82 4.97 -5.53
CA THR A 6 -25.22 5.74 -4.43
C THR A 6 -23.77 5.98 -4.75
N PHE A 7 -23.36 7.22 -4.72
CA PHE A 7 -21.97 7.64 -4.93
C PHE A 7 -21.48 8.37 -3.68
N GLY A 8 -20.31 8.00 -3.21
CA GLY A 8 -19.63 8.62 -2.09
C GLY A 8 -18.21 9.07 -2.49
N TYR A 9 -17.82 10.24 -2.00
CA TYR A 9 -16.43 10.70 -2.03
C TYR A 9 -16.04 11.11 -0.61
N TYR A 10 -14.85 10.74 -0.18
CA TYR A 10 -14.34 11.15 1.13
C TYR A 10 -12.86 11.55 1.07
N LEU A 11 -12.50 12.45 1.96
CA LEU A 11 -11.12 12.83 2.26
C LEU A 11 -10.93 12.80 3.77
N LYS A 12 -10.17 11.84 4.26
CA LYS A 12 -9.86 11.67 5.68
C LYS A 12 -8.43 12.11 5.96
N LYS A 13 -8.25 13.10 6.82
CA LYS A 13 -6.94 13.59 7.27
C LYS A 13 -6.72 13.12 8.71
N THR A 14 -5.67 12.33 8.91
CA THR A 14 -5.24 11.87 10.23
C THR A 14 -3.98 12.62 10.60
N LYS A 15 -4.03 13.34 11.73
CA LYS A 15 -2.88 14.04 12.31
C LYS A 15 -2.46 13.34 13.59
N ASN A 16 -1.18 13.47 13.93
CA ASN A 16 -0.61 12.90 15.16
C ASN A 16 -0.90 11.39 15.28
N LEU A 17 -0.64 10.67 14.19
CA LEU A 17 -0.85 9.22 14.13
C LEU A 17 0.08 8.54 15.13
N LEU A 18 -0.48 8.00 16.23
CA LEU A 18 0.29 7.24 17.21
C LEU A 18 0.39 5.78 16.77
N SER A 19 1.60 5.27 16.72
CA SER A 19 1.85 3.84 16.49
C SER A 19 2.91 3.34 17.46
N SER A 20 2.90 2.03 17.68
CA SER A 20 3.95 1.35 18.47
C SER A 20 5.19 1.19 17.60
N VAL A 21 6.31 1.65 18.12
CA VAL A 21 7.64 1.44 17.52
C VAL A 21 8.38 0.44 18.40
N THR A 22 8.81 -0.68 17.79
CA THR A 22 9.52 -1.73 18.52
C THR A 22 10.93 -1.26 18.88
N LEU A 23 11.29 -1.46 20.13
CA LEU A 23 12.62 -1.17 20.65
C LEU A 23 13.51 -2.42 20.71
N PRO A 24 14.83 -2.25 20.65
CA PRO A 24 15.76 -3.34 20.99
C PRO A 24 15.47 -3.85 22.41
N THR A 25 15.39 -5.15 22.59
CA THR A 25 15.12 -5.80 23.87
C THR A 25 16.10 -5.46 24.99
N SER A 26 17.27 -4.95 24.65
CA SER A 26 18.29 -4.45 25.58
C SER A 26 17.84 -3.25 26.44
N LEU A 27 16.78 -2.55 26.05
CA LEU A 27 16.24 -1.39 26.77
C LEU A 27 15.16 -1.73 27.80
N GLY A 28 14.78 -3.01 27.92
CA GLY A 28 13.78 -3.47 28.88
C GLY A 28 12.31 -3.14 28.55
N PHE A 29 12.07 -2.48 27.41
CA PHE A 29 10.75 -2.20 26.87
C PHE A 29 10.62 -2.85 25.50
N ILE A 30 9.43 -3.38 25.20
CA ILE A 30 9.18 -4.07 23.93
C ILE A 30 8.82 -3.07 22.83
N ASP A 31 8.05 -2.04 23.18
CA ASP A 31 7.62 -0.98 22.27
C ASP A 31 7.34 0.32 23.02
N TYR A 32 7.30 1.41 22.29
CA TYR A 32 6.80 2.69 22.77
C TYR A 32 5.89 3.33 21.72
N LYS A 33 4.99 4.18 22.15
CA LYS A 33 4.09 4.89 21.25
C LYS A 33 4.73 6.20 20.82
N GLU A 34 4.79 6.40 19.52
CA GLU A 34 5.32 7.62 18.95
C GLU A 34 4.41 8.17 17.84
N ASN A 35 4.47 9.49 17.66
CA ASN A 35 3.77 10.16 16.59
C ASN A 35 4.49 9.87 15.27
N LEU A 36 3.82 9.17 14.36
CA LEU A 36 4.35 8.81 13.04
C LEU A 36 4.18 9.91 11.99
N GLY A 37 3.45 10.98 12.31
CA GLY A 37 3.23 12.07 11.37
C GLY A 37 1.78 12.25 10.95
N GLN A 38 1.57 12.63 9.69
CA GLN A 38 0.25 12.92 9.13
C GLN A 38 -0.02 12.07 7.91
N MET A 39 -1.27 11.62 7.77
CA MET A 39 -1.72 10.77 6.68
C MET A 39 -3.04 11.26 6.10
N GLU A 40 -3.20 11.15 4.81
CA GLU A 40 -4.45 11.40 4.11
C GLU A 40 -4.92 10.12 3.41
N ASN A 41 -6.23 9.86 3.50
CA ASN A 41 -6.93 8.84 2.73
C ASN A 41 -8.01 9.53 1.91
N GLU A 42 -7.96 9.35 0.61
CA GLU A 42 -8.90 9.86 -0.36
C GLU A 42 -9.55 8.68 -1.06
N GLY A 43 -10.88 8.67 -1.16
CA GLY A 43 -11.54 7.55 -1.77
C GLY A 43 -12.87 7.87 -2.39
N VAL A 44 -13.29 6.99 -3.29
CA VAL A 44 -14.59 6.99 -3.94
C VAL A 44 -15.28 5.65 -3.71
N GLU A 45 -16.57 5.71 -3.50
CA GLU A 45 -17.44 4.56 -3.30
C GLU A 45 -18.62 4.63 -4.27
N LEU A 46 -18.95 3.51 -4.86
CA LEU A 46 -20.09 3.37 -5.76
C LEU A 46 -20.90 2.15 -5.37
N ALA A 47 -22.19 2.33 -5.11
CA ALA A 47 -23.13 1.25 -4.92
C ALA A 47 -24.25 1.36 -5.95
N LEU A 48 -24.47 0.27 -6.67
CA LEU A 48 -25.51 0.14 -7.66
C LEU A 48 -26.43 -1.01 -7.26
N ARG A 49 -27.72 -0.79 -7.32
CA ARG A 49 -28.74 -1.82 -7.19
C ARG A 49 -29.79 -1.64 -8.27
N SER A 50 -30.11 -2.73 -8.99
CA SER A 50 -31.10 -2.71 -10.04
C SER A 50 -32.05 -3.91 -9.94
N PHE A 51 -33.35 -3.67 -10.08
CA PHE A 51 -34.30 -4.70 -10.31
C PHE A 51 -34.36 -5.01 -11.80
N VAL A 52 -33.76 -6.13 -12.19
CA VAL A 52 -33.64 -6.55 -13.60
C VAL A 52 -34.94 -7.16 -14.09
N TYR A 53 -35.59 -7.93 -13.21
CA TYR A 53 -36.88 -8.57 -13.51
C TYR A 53 -37.78 -8.50 -12.28
N LYS A 54 -39.04 -8.14 -12.50
CA LYS A 54 -40.06 -8.08 -11.47
C LYS A 54 -41.39 -8.54 -12.07
N SER A 55 -41.97 -9.59 -11.52
CA SER A 55 -43.29 -10.09 -11.80
C SER A 55 -44.07 -10.34 -10.51
N ASN A 56 -45.26 -10.89 -10.56
CA ASN A 56 -46.03 -11.24 -9.36
C ASN A 56 -45.34 -12.35 -8.54
N ASP A 57 -44.65 -13.28 -9.21
CA ASP A 57 -44.08 -14.48 -8.59
C ASP A 57 -42.55 -14.39 -8.49
N TRP A 58 -41.90 -13.54 -9.30
CA TRP A 58 -40.45 -13.46 -9.37
C TRP A 58 -39.92 -12.04 -9.19
N ASN A 59 -38.89 -11.92 -8.41
CA ASN A 59 -38.17 -10.68 -8.19
C ASN A 59 -36.68 -10.94 -8.33
N VAL A 60 -36.04 -10.36 -9.34
CA VAL A 60 -34.59 -10.51 -9.57
C VAL A 60 -33.92 -9.15 -9.47
N SER A 61 -33.00 -9.00 -8.53
CA SER A 61 -32.21 -7.80 -8.40
C SER A 61 -30.70 -8.10 -8.46
N LEU A 62 -29.97 -7.22 -9.08
CA LEU A 62 -28.51 -7.21 -9.12
C LEU A 62 -27.97 -6.07 -8.24
N PHE A 63 -26.84 -6.31 -7.62
CA PHE A 63 -26.09 -5.26 -6.93
C PHE A 63 -24.61 -5.32 -7.29
N VAL A 64 -23.98 -4.15 -7.32
CA VAL A 64 -22.55 -3.97 -7.48
C VAL A 64 -22.12 -2.89 -6.48
N ASN A 65 -21.14 -3.21 -5.66
CA ASN A 65 -20.47 -2.25 -4.77
C ASN A 65 -19.00 -2.19 -5.14
N MET A 66 -18.47 -0.99 -5.28
CA MET A 66 -17.06 -0.76 -5.58
C MET A 66 -16.52 0.36 -4.70
N ALA A 67 -15.27 0.21 -4.26
CA ALA A 67 -14.56 1.23 -3.52
C ALA A 67 -13.12 1.33 -4.04
N HIS A 68 -12.64 2.55 -4.17
CA HIS A 68 -11.24 2.88 -4.41
C HIS A 68 -10.76 3.78 -3.28
N ASN A 69 -9.64 3.41 -2.67
CA ASN A 69 -8.98 4.22 -1.65
C ASN A 69 -7.54 4.52 -2.09
N LYS A 70 -7.09 5.73 -1.83
CA LYS A 70 -5.71 6.15 -2.03
C LYS A 70 -5.17 6.71 -0.72
N ASN A 71 -4.20 6.02 -0.17
CA ASN A 71 -3.48 6.44 1.02
C ASN A 71 -2.25 7.26 0.66
N ARG A 72 -1.96 8.31 1.45
CA ARG A 72 -0.76 9.13 1.28
C ARG A 72 -0.24 9.63 2.62
N ILE A 73 1.04 9.43 2.86
CA ILE A 73 1.76 10.06 3.97
C ILE A 73 2.03 11.52 3.59
N VAL A 74 1.54 12.45 4.40
CA VAL A 74 1.73 13.90 4.18
C VAL A 74 3.03 14.37 4.79
N SER A 75 3.32 13.91 6.01
CA SER A 75 4.58 14.18 6.70
C SER A 75 4.98 13.00 7.58
N ILE A 76 6.27 12.77 7.70
CA ILE A 76 6.85 11.77 8.59
C ILE A 76 7.47 12.44 9.81
N SER A 77 7.48 11.73 10.92
CA SER A 77 8.20 12.15 12.12
C SER A 77 9.68 11.70 12.06
N ASN A 78 10.49 12.26 12.94
CA ASN A 78 11.89 11.85 13.10
C ASN A 78 12.04 10.36 13.45
N ALA A 79 11.09 9.80 14.21
CA ALA A 79 11.07 8.38 14.54
C ALA A 79 10.87 7.49 13.32
N LEU A 80 9.95 7.89 12.44
CA LEU A 80 9.67 7.15 11.22
C LEU A 80 10.84 7.24 10.23
N SER A 81 11.53 8.39 10.18
CA SER A 81 12.79 8.54 9.45
C SER A 81 13.86 7.59 10.00
N SER A 82 14.05 7.57 11.32
CA SER A 82 15.00 6.66 11.97
C SER A 82 14.67 5.18 11.77
N TYR A 83 13.38 4.84 11.67
CA TYR A 83 12.95 3.49 11.30
C TYR A 83 13.42 3.11 9.88
N ASN A 84 13.25 4.01 8.93
CA ASN A 84 13.72 3.79 7.55
C ASN A 84 15.23 3.56 7.51
N ASP A 85 16.00 4.39 8.25
CA ASP A 85 17.47 4.30 8.31
C ASP A 85 17.93 2.96 8.91
N LYS A 86 17.27 2.50 9.98
CA LYS A 86 17.56 1.19 10.59
C LYS A 86 17.22 0.05 9.63
N ALA A 87 16.08 0.13 8.98
CA ALA A 87 15.66 -0.89 8.02
C ALA A 87 16.63 -0.97 6.82
N ASP A 88 17.16 0.17 6.36
CA ASP A 88 18.19 0.22 5.32
C ASP A 88 19.51 -0.39 5.78
N GLN A 89 19.92 -0.14 7.04
CA GLN A 89 21.11 -0.75 7.62
C GLN A 89 20.97 -2.26 7.80
N GLU A 90 19.83 -2.73 8.32
CA GLU A 90 19.57 -4.16 8.46
C GLU A 90 19.58 -4.87 7.11
N GLN A 91 18.94 -4.26 6.11
CA GLN A 91 18.90 -4.81 4.77
C GLN A 91 20.28 -4.84 4.11
N ALA A 92 21.14 -3.85 4.37
CA ALA A 92 22.51 -3.81 3.85
C ALA A 92 23.44 -4.84 4.52
N ASN A 93 23.22 -5.10 5.82
CA ASN A 93 24.14 -5.91 6.63
C ASN A 93 23.73 -7.38 6.75
N ASN A 94 22.49 -7.73 6.39
CA ASN A 94 21.97 -9.10 6.51
C ASN A 94 21.63 -9.66 5.13
N ASP A 95 22.37 -10.71 4.75
CA ASP A 95 22.21 -11.36 3.45
C ASP A 95 20.80 -11.93 3.22
N ASP A 96 20.11 -12.34 4.29
CA ASP A 96 18.74 -12.85 4.23
C ASP A 96 17.72 -11.79 3.83
N TYR A 97 18.03 -10.51 4.03
CA TYR A 97 17.15 -9.38 3.73
C TYR A 97 17.54 -8.58 2.48
N LYS A 98 18.74 -8.80 1.94
CA LYS A 98 19.26 -8.02 0.79
C LYS A 98 18.30 -7.94 -0.38
N THR A 99 17.66 -9.04 -0.75
CA THR A 99 16.81 -9.11 -1.93
C THR A 99 15.30 -9.04 -1.62
N LYS A 100 14.93 -8.95 -0.35
CA LYS A 100 13.52 -8.90 0.04
C LYS A 100 12.93 -7.50 -0.15
N PRO A 101 11.76 -7.36 -0.79
CA PRO A 101 11.03 -6.11 -0.80
C PRO A 101 10.67 -5.70 0.62
N MET A 102 10.84 -4.43 0.95
CA MET A 102 10.52 -3.92 2.29
C MET A 102 9.62 -2.70 2.22
N VAL A 103 8.81 -2.50 3.25
CA VAL A 103 8.02 -1.27 3.43
C VAL A 103 8.95 -0.16 3.87
N ARG A 104 8.79 1.01 3.27
CA ARG A 104 9.44 2.26 3.63
C ARG A 104 8.41 3.36 3.72
N TYR A 105 8.58 4.23 4.67
CA TYR A 105 7.67 5.35 4.88
C TYR A 105 8.29 6.61 4.31
N LYS A 106 7.76 7.08 3.17
CA LYS A 106 8.23 8.31 2.50
C LYS A 106 7.07 9.25 2.28
N GLU A 107 7.32 10.55 2.45
CA GLU A 107 6.32 11.59 2.18
C GLU A 107 5.84 11.54 0.73
N GLY A 108 4.56 11.77 0.53
CA GLY A 108 3.91 11.70 -0.76
C GLY A 108 3.61 10.28 -1.26
N ARG A 109 4.00 9.23 -0.52
CA ARG A 109 3.78 7.82 -0.87
C ARG A 109 2.77 7.17 0.07
N SER A 110 2.26 6.02 -0.36
CA SER A 110 1.39 5.20 0.47
C SER A 110 2.16 4.63 1.67
N SER A 111 1.48 4.46 2.81
CA SER A 111 2.02 3.80 4.00
C SER A 111 2.22 2.30 3.82
N THR A 112 1.64 1.72 2.77
CA THR A 112 1.71 0.30 2.41
C THR A 112 2.52 0.06 1.14
N ALA A 113 3.22 1.10 0.65
CA ALA A 113 4.08 1.00 -0.52
C ALA A 113 5.25 0.05 -0.28
N ILE A 114 5.48 -0.84 -1.23
CA ILE A 114 6.57 -1.81 -1.21
C ILE A 114 7.73 -1.26 -2.02
N TYR A 115 8.91 -1.25 -1.41
CA TYR A 115 10.13 -0.77 -2.03
C TYR A 115 11.06 -1.94 -2.32
N ALA A 116 11.62 -1.94 -3.52
CA ALA A 116 12.68 -2.85 -3.93
C ALA A 116 13.57 -2.18 -4.98
N MET A 117 14.77 -2.66 -5.13
CA MET A 117 15.61 -2.27 -6.24
C MET A 117 15.08 -2.91 -7.52
N LYS A 118 14.88 -2.11 -8.57
CA LYS A 118 14.31 -2.59 -9.83
C LYS A 118 15.30 -3.49 -10.56
N SER A 119 14.98 -4.77 -10.68
CA SER A 119 15.74 -5.73 -11.47
C SER A 119 15.37 -5.61 -12.95
N LEU A 120 16.37 -5.60 -13.82
CA LEU A 120 16.26 -5.69 -15.27
C LEU A 120 16.49 -7.11 -15.79
N GLY A 121 16.69 -8.07 -14.87
CA GLY A 121 16.99 -9.46 -15.18
C GLY A 121 18.48 -9.76 -15.20
N ILE A 122 18.83 -10.93 -15.74
CA ILE A 122 20.22 -11.37 -15.84
C ILE A 122 20.82 -10.87 -17.16
N ASP A 123 21.95 -10.18 -17.05
CA ASP A 123 22.74 -9.78 -18.22
C ASP A 123 23.35 -11.04 -18.86
N PRO A 124 23.00 -11.36 -20.13
CA PRO A 124 23.50 -12.56 -20.79
C PRO A 124 25.01 -12.53 -21.06
N ALA A 125 25.63 -11.35 -21.07
CA ALA A 125 27.07 -11.22 -21.32
C ALA A 125 27.90 -11.53 -20.08
N THR A 126 27.38 -11.25 -18.89
CA THR A 126 28.12 -11.39 -17.62
C THR A 126 27.55 -12.44 -16.69
N GLY A 127 26.31 -12.90 -16.91
CA GLY A 127 25.57 -13.81 -16.03
C GLY A 127 25.18 -13.19 -14.68
N LYS A 128 25.34 -11.86 -14.52
CA LYS A 128 25.01 -11.14 -13.29
C LYS A 128 23.65 -10.48 -13.39
N GLU A 129 22.98 -10.34 -12.26
CA GLU A 129 21.74 -9.57 -12.18
C GLU A 129 22.03 -8.07 -12.38
N LEU A 130 21.25 -7.44 -13.27
CA LEU A 130 21.36 -6.04 -13.62
C LEU A 130 20.23 -5.26 -12.94
N PHE A 131 20.57 -4.23 -12.21
CA PHE A 131 19.63 -3.37 -11.51
C PHE A 131 19.58 -1.98 -12.14
N GLN A 132 18.43 -1.32 -11.98
CA GLN A 132 18.25 0.07 -12.34
C GLN A 132 18.21 0.93 -11.08
N ARG A 133 19.05 1.97 -11.01
CA ARG A 133 19.04 2.98 -9.95
C ARG A 133 17.87 3.95 -10.10
N GLN A 134 17.65 4.77 -9.08
CA GLN A 134 16.60 5.82 -9.10
C GLN A 134 16.84 6.87 -10.19
N ASP A 135 18.08 7.15 -10.55
CA ASP A 135 18.46 8.06 -11.64
C ASP A 135 18.32 7.46 -13.05
N GLY A 136 17.90 6.18 -13.14
CA GLY A 136 17.75 5.46 -14.39
C GLY A 136 19.02 4.78 -14.90
N THR A 137 20.17 4.93 -14.25
CA THR A 137 21.40 4.25 -14.62
C THR A 137 21.38 2.78 -14.19
N ASN A 138 22.16 1.95 -14.89
CA ASN A 138 22.25 0.53 -14.60
C ASN A 138 23.47 0.21 -13.73
N THR A 139 23.33 -0.82 -12.87
CA THR A 139 24.39 -1.30 -12.00
C THR A 139 24.24 -2.78 -11.71
N TYR A 140 25.36 -3.46 -11.42
CA TYR A 140 25.37 -4.85 -10.92
C TYR A 140 25.43 -4.90 -9.39
N VAL A 141 25.50 -3.73 -8.73
CA VAL A 141 25.58 -3.65 -7.27
C VAL A 141 24.19 -3.35 -6.74
N TRP A 142 23.71 -4.20 -5.86
CA TRP A 142 22.46 -3.99 -5.15
C TRP A 142 22.67 -3.00 -3.99
N ASP A 143 21.80 -1.98 -3.88
CA ASP A 143 21.83 -0.98 -2.81
C ASP A 143 20.39 -0.68 -2.35
N PRO A 144 20.05 -0.91 -1.05
CA PRO A 144 18.73 -0.64 -0.52
C PRO A 144 18.29 0.83 -0.66
N LYS A 145 19.24 1.76 -0.69
CA LYS A 145 18.96 3.20 -0.86
C LYS A 145 18.45 3.54 -2.25
N GLU A 146 18.78 2.73 -3.23
CA GLU A 146 18.32 2.86 -4.62
C GLU A 146 16.95 2.21 -4.87
N SER A 147 16.28 1.75 -3.81
CA SER A 147 14.95 1.14 -3.89
C SER A 147 13.90 2.14 -4.35
N VAL A 148 13.05 1.69 -5.28
CA VAL A 148 11.90 2.40 -5.83
C VAL A 148 10.61 1.73 -5.43
N VAL A 149 9.47 2.42 -5.56
CA VAL A 149 8.16 1.81 -5.32
C VAL A 149 7.88 0.78 -6.42
N CYS A 150 7.80 -0.48 -6.03
CA CYS A 150 7.50 -1.60 -6.93
C CYS A 150 6.04 -2.04 -6.86
N GLY A 151 5.35 -1.72 -5.79
CA GLY A 151 3.96 -2.11 -5.59
C GLY A 151 3.36 -1.46 -4.35
N ASP A 152 2.12 -1.82 -4.11
CA ASP A 152 1.36 -1.45 -2.91
C ASP A 152 0.59 -2.68 -2.43
N THR A 153 0.52 -2.91 -1.12
CA THR A 153 -0.28 -4.00 -0.57
C THR A 153 -1.76 -3.68 -0.52
N GLU A 154 -2.12 -2.39 -0.64
CA GLU A 154 -3.51 -1.96 -0.72
C GLU A 154 -4.06 -2.17 -2.15
N PRO A 155 -5.19 -2.88 -2.32
CA PRO A 155 -5.81 -3.05 -3.62
C PRO A 155 -6.25 -1.70 -4.20
N LYS A 156 -6.06 -1.49 -5.50
CA LYS A 156 -6.50 -0.26 -6.17
C LYS A 156 -8.02 -0.13 -6.18
N VAL A 157 -8.73 -1.24 -6.31
CA VAL A 157 -10.19 -1.31 -6.31
C VAL A 157 -10.60 -2.55 -5.55
N THR A 158 -11.56 -2.39 -4.66
CA THR A 158 -12.25 -3.49 -3.98
C THR A 158 -13.72 -3.45 -4.37
N GLY A 159 -14.37 -4.61 -4.45
CA GLY A 159 -15.78 -4.63 -4.79
C GLY A 159 -16.42 -5.98 -4.58
N ALA A 160 -17.73 -5.94 -4.60
CA ALA A 160 -18.59 -7.11 -4.57
C ALA A 160 -19.74 -6.94 -5.56
N PHE A 161 -20.15 -8.02 -6.16
CA PHE A 161 -21.35 -8.08 -6.98
C PHE A 161 -22.15 -9.32 -6.64
N GLY A 162 -23.45 -9.26 -6.86
CA GLY A 162 -24.29 -10.39 -6.61
C GLY A 162 -25.70 -10.20 -7.12
N THR A 163 -26.49 -11.25 -6.97
CA THR A 163 -27.90 -11.26 -7.33
C THR A 163 -28.75 -11.76 -6.17
N ASN A 164 -29.95 -11.18 -6.05
CA ASN A 164 -30.98 -11.70 -5.17
C ASN A 164 -32.18 -12.12 -6.03
N ILE A 165 -32.60 -13.36 -5.87
CA ILE A 165 -33.75 -13.94 -6.56
C ILE A 165 -34.73 -14.35 -5.48
N THR A 166 -35.96 -13.85 -5.59
CA THR A 166 -37.07 -14.19 -4.71
C THR A 166 -38.19 -14.72 -5.59
N TRP A 167 -38.75 -15.86 -5.17
CA TRP A 167 -39.85 -16.53 -5.77
C TRP A 167 -40.93 -16.73 -4.72
#